data_c320e1b5c6c9d28e4924752c71b1613f
#
_entry.id   c320e1b5c6c9d28e4924752c71b1613f
#
_cell.length_a   1.000
_cell.length_b   1.000
_cell.length_c   1.000
_cell.angle_alpha   90.00
_cell.angle_beta   90.00
_cell.angle_gamma   90.00
#
_symmetry.space_group_name_H-M   'P 1'
#
loop_
_entity.id
_entity.type
_entity.pdbx_description
1 polymer ?
#
loop_
_entity_poly.entity_id
_entity_poly.type
_entity_poly.pdbx_seq_one_letter_code
_entity_poly.pdbx_strand_id
1 'polypeptide(L)' 'MFFAVMLVCSPMNLIHHEKECFGIEDTKGYYLTEAKCNKRINEMENELLHVINYPAVISKNCIKVKLESV' A
#
# COMPACT_ATOMS: atom_id res chain seq x y z
N MET A 1 15.86 -7.20 -1.03
CA MET A 1 14.47 -7.60 -1.19
C MET A 1 13.54 -6.40 -1.07
N PHE A 2 12.36 -6.50 -1.62
CA PHE A 2 11.41 -5.40 -1.63
C PHE A 2 10.08 -5.84 -1.03
N PHE A 3 9.45 -4.94 -0.31
CA PHE A 3 8.19 -5.19 0.37
C PHE A 3 7.15 -4.16 -0.06
N ALA A 4 5.98 -4.63 -0.47
CA ALA A 4 4.92 -3.75 -0.96
C ALA A 4 4.06 -3.23 0.19
N VAL A 5 3.97 -1.92 0.29
CA VAL A 5 3.15 -1.24 1.30
C VAL A 5 2.32 -0.17 0.62
N MET A 6 1.05 -0.09 0.96
CA MET A 6 0.16 0.98 0.50
C MET A 6 -0.35 1.77 1.69
N LEU A 7 -0.36 3.09 1.53
CA LEU A 7 -1.01 3.97 2.49
C LEU A 7 -2.28 4.52 1.85
N VAL A 8 -3.40 4.27 2.47
CA VAL A 8 -4.70 4.71 1.98
C VAL A 8 -5.23 5.77 2.92
N CYS A 9 -5.45 6.96 2.38
CA CYS A 9 -5.95 8.09 3.15
C CYS A 9 -7.34 8.46 2.65
N SER A 10 -8.30 8.49 3.53
CA SER A 10 -9.64 8.95 3.21
C SER A 10 -9.65 10.48 3.14
N PRO A 11 -10.57 11.07 2.35
CA PRO A 11 -10.70 12.51 2.34
C PRO A 11 -11.14 13.01 3.70
N MET A 12 -10.92 14.31 3.94
CA MET A 12 -11.25 14.92 5.21
C MET A 12 -12.71 14.65 5.59
N ASN A 13 -12.90 14.07 6.76
CA ASN A 13 -14.23 13.83 7.30
C ASN A 13 -14.82 15.17 7.74
N LEU A 14 -16.01 15.49 7.20
CA LEU A 14 -16.69 16.74 7.54
C LEU A 14 -17.03 16.86 9.04
N ILE A 15 -17.16 15.73 9.71
CA ILE A 15 -17.50 15.73 11.13
C ILE A 15 -16.26 15.93 12.01
N HIS A 16 -15.14 15.33 11.62
CA HIS A 16 -13.93 15.34 12.45
C HIS A 16 -12.82 16.23 11.92
N HIS A 17 -12.91 16.70 10.70
CA HIS A 17 -11.89 17.54 10.06
C HIS A 17 -10.50 16.91 10.02
N GLU A 18 -10.41 15.59 10.11
CA GLU A 18 -9.15 14.87 10.11
C GLU A 18 -9.09 13.88 8.97
N LYS A 19 -7.90 13.75 8.39
CA LYS A 19 -7.64 12.71 7.42
C LYS A 19 -7.37 11.42 8.16
N GLU A 20 -8.08 10.38 7.78
CA GLU A 20 -7.83 9.05 8.30
C GLU A 20 -7.03 8.26 7.28
N CYS A 21 -5.90 7.75 7.72
CA CYS A 21 -5.04 6.94 6.88
C CYS A 21 -4.81 5.59 7.51
N PHE A 22 -4.73 4.57 6.68
CA PHE A 22 -4.34 3.24 7.15
C PHE A 22 -3.37 2.61 6.18
N GLY A 23 -2.50 1.77 6.73
CA GLY A 23 -1.50 1.07 5.93
C GLY A 23 -1.96 -0.33 5.57
N ILE A 24 -1.67 -0.74 4.34
CA ILE A 24 -1.93 -2.08 3.87
C ILE A 24 -0.61 -2.72 3.51
N GLU A 25 -0.28 -3.82 4.16
CA GLU A 25 0.92 -4.58 3.89
C GLU A 25 0.60 -5.79 3.01
N ASP A 26 1.54 -6.13 2.14
CA ASP A 26 1.38 -7.30 1.30
C ASP A 26 1.57 -8.57 2.13
N THR A 27 0.56 -9.42 2.13
CA THR A 27 0.59 -10.69 2.88
C THR A 27 1.38 -11.78 2.19
N LYS A 28 1.77 -11.56 0.95
CA LYS A 28 2.54 -12.56 0.18
C LYS A 28 4.03 -12.54 0.47
N GLY A 29 4.51 -11.54 1.21
CA GLY A 29 5.90 -11.47 1.65
C GLY A 29 6.75 -10.55 0.79
N TYR A 30 8.00 -10.94 0.59
CA TYR A 30 9.00 -10.10 -0.05
C TYR A 30 9.22 -10.48 -1.51
N TYR A 31 9.67 -9.51 -2.29
CA TYR A 31 10.01 -9.70 -3.71
C TYR A 31 11.49 -9.47 -3.94
N LEU A 32 12.08 -10.26 -4.83
CA LEU A 32 13.50 -10.17 -5.13
C LEU A 32 13.86 -8.94 -5.96
N THR A 33 12.92 -8.47 -6.77
CA THR A 33 13.15 -7.32 -7.64
C THR A 33 12.10 -6.25 -7.41
N GLU A 34 12.50 -5.01 -7.66
CA GLU A 34 11.59 -3.87 -7.57
C GLU A 34 10.46 -3.98 -8.59
N ALA A 35 10.76 -4.50 -9.77
CA ALA A 35 9.76 -4.68 -10.82
C ALA A 35 8.64 -5.62 -10.38
N LYS A 36 8.97 -6.71 -9.70
CA LYS A 36 7.97 -7.63 -9.19
C LYS A 36 7.16 -7.00 -8.06
N CYS A 37 7.81 -6.23 -7.20
CA CYS A 37 7.14 -5.50 -6.14
C CYS A 37 6.14 -4.49 -6.70
N ASN A 38 6.56 -3.72 -7.71
CA ASN A 38 5.69 -2.73 -8.35
C ASN A 38 4.50 -3.39 -9.04
N LYS A 39 4.71 -4.53 -9.68
CA LYS A 39 3.61 -5.28 -10.29
C LYS A 39 2.59 -5.72 -9.23
N ARG A 40 3.08 -6.23 -8.11
CA ARG A 40 2.19 -6.67 -7.03
C ARG A 40 1.43 -5.50 -6.41
N ILE A 41 2.11 -4.37 -6.19
CA ILE A 41 1.45 -3.22 -5.56
C ILE A 41 0.37 -2.63 -6.46
N ASN A 42 0.55 -2.70 -7.78
CA ASN A 42 -0.48 -2.29 -8.72
C ASN A 42 -1.69 -3.23 -8.67
N GLU A 43 -1.46 -4.51 -8.48
CA GLU A 43 -2.54 -5.48 -8.28
C GLU A 43 -3.30 -5.19 -6.99
N MET A 44 -2.59 -4.87 -5.92
CA MET A 44 -3.21 -4.51 -4.65
C MET A 44 -4.08 -3.27 -4.77
N GLU A 45 -3.59 -2.25 -5.48
CA GLU A 45 -4.36 -1.04 -5.73
C GLU A 45 -5.64 -1.35 -6.50
N ASN A 46 -5.54 -2.17 -7.53
CA ASN A 46 -6.69 -2.57 -8.34
C ASN A 46 -7.75 -3.30 -7.51
N GLU A 47 -7.30 -4.22 -6.67
CA GLU A 47 -8.21 -4.94 -5.76
C GLU A 47 -8.88 -3.99 -4.79
N LEU A 48 -8.12 -3.05 -4.24
CA LEU A 48 -8.65 -2.06 -3.30
C LEU A 48 -9.70 -1.18 -3.95
N LEU A 49 -9.46 -0.72 -5.18
CA LEU A 49 -10.40 0.14 -5.90
C LEU A 49 -11.74 -0.53 -6.18
N HIS A 50 -11.78 -1.87 -6.17
CA HIS A 50 -13.02 -2.61 -6.34
C HIS A 50 -13.83 -2.71 -5.05
N VAL A 51 -13.20 -2.48 -3.91
CA VAL A 51 -13.84 -2.65 -2.59
C VAL A 51 -14.27 -1.32 -1.98
N ILE A 52 -13.51 -0.26 -2.22
CA ILE A 52 -13.82 1.05 -1.64
C ILE A 52 -14.82 1.81 -2.52
N ASN A 53 -15.78 2.45 -1.86
CA ASN A 53 -16.84 3.21 -2.52
C ASN A 53 -16.68 4.72 -2.33
N TYR A 54 -15.51 5.16 -1.92
CA TYR A 54 -15.26 6.59 -1.67
C TYR A 54 -13.94 6.98 -2.31
N PRO A 55 -13.78 8.26 -2.67
CA PRO A 55 -12.49 8.74 -3.18
C PRO A 55 -11.43 8.66 -2.08
N ALA A 56 -10.30 8.07 -2.42
CA ALA A 56 -9.21 7.92 -1.48
C ALA A 56 -7.89 8.29 -2.15
N VAL A 57 -6.97 8.81 -1.35
CA VAL A 57 -5.60 9.07 -1.80
C VAL A 57 -4.78 7.85 -1.45
N ILE A 58 -4.18 7.25 -2.46
CA ILE A 58 -3.41 6.02 -2.30
C ILE A 58 -1.95 6.32 -2.59
N SER A 59 -1.09 6.04 -1.61
CA SER A 59 0.36 6.13 -1.77
C SER A 59 0.92 4.71 -1.83
N LYS A 60 1.64 4.40 -2.91
CA LYS A 60 2.22 3.09 -3.13
C LYS A 60 3.72 3.16 -2.92
N ASN A 61 4.26 2.23 -2.15
CA ASN A 61 5.68 2.17 -1.89
C ASN A 61 6.20 0.74 -1.92
N CYS A 62 7.33 0.56 -2.61
CA CYS A 62 8.09 -0.67 -2.52
C CYS A 62 9.32 -0.38 -1.68
N ILE A 63 9.30 -0.86 -0.45
CA ILE A 63 10.36 -0.60 0.51
C ILE A 63 11.48 -1.61 0.33
N LYS A 64 12.71 -1.11 0.20
CA LYS A 64 13.87 -1.99 0.13
C LYS A 64 14.20 -2.46 1.54
N VAL A 65 14.10 -3.76 1.74
CA VAL A 65 14.36 -4.38 3.03
C VAL A 65 15.70 -5.11 2.97
N LYS A 66 16.54 -4.83 3.93
CA LYS A 66 17.81 -5.51 4.05
C LYS A 66 17.60 -6.69 4.99
N LEU A 67 17.64 -7.89 4.44
CA LEU A 67 17.58 -9.09 5.25
C LEU A 67 18.96 -9.38 5.80
N GLU A 68 19.15 -9.13 7.08
CA GLU A 68 20.37 -9.54 7.73
C GLU A 68 20.26 -11.00 8.08
N SER A 69 21.09 -11.80 7.46
CA SER A 69 21.27 -13.17 7.91
C SER A 69 22.15 -13.11 9.16
N VAL A 70 21.53 -13.39 10.25
CA VAL A 70 22.28 -13.50 11.51
C VAL A 70 22.88 -14.88 11.62
#